data_ed964c3593132b1d6f09132a7be19133
#
_entry.id   ed964c3593132b1d6f09132a7be19133
#
_cell.length_a   1.000
_cell.length_b   1.000
_cell.length_c   1.000
_cell.angle_alpha   90.00
_cell.angle_beta   90.00
_cell.angle_gamma   90.00
#
_symmetry.space_group_name_H-M   'P 1'
#
loop_
_entity.id
_entity.type
_entity.pdbx_description
1 polymer ?
#
loop_
_entity_poly.entity_id
_entity_poly.type
_entity_poly.pdbx_seq_one_letter_code
_entity_poly.pdbx_strand_id
1 'polypeptide(L)'
;VGRIVLLFVISFVALLNLNVKLALISVIVVPLVLLVSILLFKQVSKAYESYQEKEANLSTTLQENLAGVRVVKAFSRQQYEMTKFDRDNWEKFVRGKKLLLMHSLFWPLSDILCGAQLLAGYLVAALMAIHGDISVGTYLAYSGMVIYIIYPLRNLGRIIVQTSTGLVSYGRVMDIIKEKREPLDEGDHLPSDAVKGHIKFEDITFEYEPNDHTLEDITFEVKPGQAIALLGSTGSGKSTLVNLLPRFFEYTSGKILLDGVELNRYPRKYLRQQIGIVEQEPFLFSRSIRENITYGVGREVSGAEVE
;
A
#
# COMPACT_ATOMS: atom_id res chain seq x y z
N VAL A 1 22.41 2.80 3.07
CA VAL A 1 23.29 3.71 2.32
C VAL A 1 24.41 4.20 3.24
N GLY A 2 24.12 4.87 4.38
CA GLY A 2 25.11 5.50 5.25
C GLY A 2 26.25 4.57 5.67
N ARG A 3 25.94 3.34 6.13
CA ARG A 3 26.95 2.35 6.52
C ARG A 3 27.90 1.98 5.37
N ILE A 4 27.42 1.86 4.15
CA ILE A 4 28.22 1.50 2.96
C ILE A 4 29.16 2.65 2.63
N VAL A 5 28.65 3.89 2.60
CA VAL A 5 29.46 5.08 2.33
C VAL A 5 30.51 5.26 3.41
N LEU A 6 30.14 5.10 4.68
CA LEU A 6 31.07 5.23 5.81
C LEU A 6 32.21 4.18 5.73
N LEU A 7 31.89 2.90 5.49
CA LEU A 7 32.89 1.85 5.32
C LEU A 7 33.82 2.12 4.15
N PHE A 8 33.27 2.59 3.02
CA PHE A 8 34.08 2.95 1.86
C PHE A 8 35.03 4.10 2.20
N VAL A 9 34.53 5.19 2.79
CA VAL A 9 35.35 6.37 3.11
C VAL A 9 36.46 6.00 4.11
N ILE A 10 36.13 5.29 5.18
CA ILE A 10 37.14 4.87 6.19
C ILE A 10 38.19 3.99 5.56
N SER A 11 37.77 2.96 4.77
CA SER A 11 38.72 2.03 4.15
C SER A 11 39.57 2.70 3.07
N PHE A 12 38.99 3.64 2.31
CA PHE A 12 39.71 4.39 1.29
C PHE A 12 40.74 5.35 1.90
N VAL A 13 40.36 6.11 2.95
CA VAL A 13 41.30 6.98 3.70
C VAL A 13 42.42 6.15 4.32
N ALA A 14 42.12 5.01 4.91
CA ALA A 14 43.13 4.13 5.46
C ALA A 14 44.09 3.60 4.38
N LEU A 15 43.59 3.22 3.20
CA LEU A 15 44.44 2.80 2.07
C LEU A 15 45.27 3.96 1.51
N LEU A 16 44.77 5.18 1.46
CA LEU A 16 45.55 6.38 1.07
C LEU A 16 46.74 6.59 2.00
N ASN A 17 46.56 6.38 3.30
CA ASN A 17 47.64 6.49 4.29
C ASN A 17 48.66 5.36 4.18
N LEU A 18 48.27 4.17 3.68
CA LEU A 18 49.19 3.07 3.44
C LEU A 18 50.02 3.26 2.16
N ASN A 19 49.35 3.50 1.03
CA ASN A 19 50.00 3.77 -0.26
C ASN A 19 48.95 4.38 -1.25
N VAL A 20 49.22 5.58 -1.72
CA VAL A 20 48.34 6.32 -2.62
C VAL A 20 48.11 5.59 -3.95
N LYS A 21 49.16 4.98 -4.52
CA LYS A 21 49.10 4.26 -5.81
C LYS A 21 48.14 3.04 -5.70
N LEU A 22 48.27 2.26 -4.64
CA LEU A 22 47.40 1.12 -4.38
C LEU A 22 45.95 1.55 -4.09
N ALA A 23 45.74 2.65 -3.34
CA ALA A 23 44.44 3.18 -3.08
C ALA A 23 43.70 3.61 -4.38
N LEU A 24 44.39 4.30 -5.27
CA LEU A 24 43.82 4.73 -6.56
C LEU A 24 43.50 3.53 -7.48
N ILE A 25 44.39 2.53 -7.53
CA ILE A 25 44.12 1.28 -8.28
C ILE A 25 42.86 0.57 -7.76
N SER A 26 42.63 0.58 -6.42
CA SER A 26 41.48 -0.08 -5.79
C SER A 26 40.15 0.56 -6.15
N VAL A 27 40.10 1.81 -6.57
CA VAL A 27 38.85 2.51 -6.92
C VAL A 27 38.64 2.69 -8.42
N ILE A 28 39.58 2.29 -9.27
CA ILE A 28 39.54 2.55 -10.72
C ILE A 28 38.32 1.88 -11.39
N VAL A 29 37.88 0.73 -10.93
CA VAL A 29 36.73 -0.02 -11.46
C VAL A 29 35.41 0.38 -10.77
N VAL A 30 35.47 1.12 -9.66
CA VAL A 30 34.28 1.53 -8.88
C VAL A 30 33.26 2.29 -9.75
N PRO A 31 33.64 3.32 -10.54
CA PRO A 31 32.67 4.01 -11.40
C PRO A 31 31.98 3.08 -12.39
N LEU A 32 32.73 2.13 -12.96
CA LEU A 32 32.20 1.14 -13.90
C LEU A 32 31.20 0.19 -13.22
N VAL A 33 31.54 -0.33 -12.03
CA VAL A 33 30.66 -1.20 -11.24
C VAL A 33 29.39 -0.48 -10.85
N LEU A 34 29.49 0.78 -10.43
CA LEU A 34 28.32 1.61 -10.10
C LEU A 34 27.43 1.85 -11.33
N LEU A 35 28.00 2.23 -12.47
CA LEU A 35 27.26 2.45 -13.70
C LEU A 35 26.50 1.19 -14.14
N VAL A 36 27.20 0.06 -14.21
CA VAL A 36 26.60 -1.25 -14.54
C VAL A 36 25.50 -1.61 -13.56
N SER A 37 25.74 -1.44 -12.26
CA SER A 37 24.72 -1.71 -11.24
C SER A 37 23.48 -0.86 -11.40
N ILE A 38 23.62 0.46 -11.57
CA ILE A 38 22.50 1.39 -11.76
C ILE A 38 21.68 1.03 -13.00
N LEU A 39 22.34 0.78 -14.13
CA LEU A 39 21.68 0.44 -15.39
C LEU A 39 20.91 -0.89 -15.29
N LEU A 40 21.55 -1.91 -14.72
CA LEU A 40 20.92 -3.22 -14.55
C LEU A 40 19.74 -3.17 -13.55
N PHE A 41 19.91 -2.52 -12.41
CA PHE A 41 18.81 -2.42 -11.45
C PHE A 41 17.63 -1.58 -11.93
N LYS A 42 17.87 -0.56 -12.77
CA LYS A 42 16.79 0.16 -13.44
C LYS A 42 15.98 -0.75 -14.37
N GLN A 43 16.64 -1.65 -15.10
CA GLN A 43 15.95 -2.64 -15.95
C GLN A 43 15.24 -3.71 -15.11
N VAL A 44 15.85 -4.19 -14.03
CA VAL A 44 15.26 -5.13 -13.08
C VAL A 44 14.00 -4.53 -12.44
N SER A 45 14.03 -3.26 -12.06
CA SER A 45 12.85 -2.56 -11.50
C SER A 45 11.68 -2.56 -12.48
N LYS A 46 11.90 -2.22 -13.75
CA LYS A 46 10.84 -2.29 -14.78
C LYS A 46 10.31 -3.70 -15.01
N ALA A 47 11.19 -4.70 -14.98
CA ALA A 47 10.77 -6.10 -15.10
C ALA A 47 9.95 -6.54 -13.88
N TYR A 48 10.29 -6.06 -12.70
CA TYR A 48 9.56 -6.31 -11.47
C TYR A 48 8.17 -5.66 -11.48
N GLU A 49 8.05 -4.41 -11.92
CA GLU A 49 6.76 -3.73 -12.09
C GLU A 49 5.84 -4.50 -13.04
N SER A 50 6.37 -4.95 -14.19
CA SER A 50 5.61 -5.75 -15.14
C SER A 50 5.20 -7.13 -14.58
N TYR A 51 6.03 -7.74 -13.74
CA TYR A 51 5.68 -8.97 -13.03
C TYR A 51 4.56 -8.74 -12.01
N GLN A 52 4.66 -7.68 -11.20
CA GLN A 52 3.65 -7.29 -10.20
C GLN A 52 2.29 -6.98 -10.83
N GLU A 53 2.28 -6.29 -11.99
CA GLU A 53 1.05 -6.04 -12.74
C GLU A 53 0.35 -7.35 -13.15
N LYS A 54 1.11 -8.32 -13.67
CA LYS A 54 0.54 -9.62 -14.06
C LYS A 54 0.13 -10.47 -12.86
N GLU A 55 0.80 -10.34 -11.74
CA GLU A 55 0.39 -10.97 -10.48
C GLU A 55 -0.92 -10.39 -9.94
N ALA A 56 -1.08 -9.06 -10.01
CA ALA A 56 -2.32 -8.39 -9.63
C ALA A 56 -3.49 -8.85 -10.52
N ASN A 57 -3.30 -8.91 -11.85
CA ASN A 57 -4.32 -9.38 -12.80
C ASN A 57 -4.74 -10.82 -12.51
N LEU A 58 -3.79 -11.72 -12.26
CA LEU A 58 -4.07 -13.11 -11.89
C LEU A 58 -4.86 -13.19 -10.57
N SER A 59 -4.48 -12.39 -9.58
CA SER A 59 -5.19 -12.32 -8.29
C SER A 59 -6.62 -11.81 -8.45
N THR A 60 -6.84 -10.79 -9.29
CA THR A 60 -8.17 -10.27 -9.62
C THR A 60 -9.02 -11.35 -10.31
N THR A 61 -8.48 -12.03 -11.32
CA THR A 61 -9.18 -13.15 -12.00
C THR A 61 -9.57 -14.25 -11.01
N LEU A 62 -8.71 -14.59 -10.05
CA LEU A 62 -9.00 -15.56 -9.01
C LEU A 62 -10.12 -15.06 -8.07
N GLN A 63 -10.05 -13.82 -7.59
CA GLN A 63 -11.06 -13.22 -6.71
C GLN A 63 -12.42 -13.12 -7.39
N GLU A 64 -12.49 -12.70 -8.66
CA GLU A 64 -13.71 -12.65 -9.45
C GLU A 64 -14.35 -14.04 -9.58
N ASN A 65 -13.54 -15.06 -9.87
CA ASN A 65 -14.01 -16.44 -10.00
C ASN A 65 -14.51 -17.02 -8.66
N LEU A 66 -13.86 -16.71 -7.55
CA LEU A 66 -14.31 -17.14 -6.23
C LEU A 66 -15.61 -16.45 -5.82
N ALA A 67 -15.70 -15.14 -6.02
CA ALA A 67 -16.91 -14.38 -5.73
C ALA A 67 -18.07 -14.76 -6.66
N GLY A 68 -17.78 -14.94 -7.96
CA GLY A 68 -18.76 -15.27 -9.01
C GLY A 68 -19.00 -16.77 -9.24
N VAL A 69 -18.54 -17.66 -8.36
CA VAL A 69 -18.57 -19.12 -8.61
C VAL A 69 -19.97 -19.67 -8.91
N ARG A 70 -21.02 -19.09 -8.31
CA ARG A 70 -22.40 -19.47 -8.59
C ARG A 70 -22.82 -19.13 -10.03
N VAL A 71 -22.37 -17.97 -10.52
CA VAL A 71 -22.64 -17.51 -11.90
C VAL A 71 -21.90 -18.41 -12.89
N VAL A 72 -20.61 -18.67 -12.65
CA VAL A 72 -19.79 -19.58 -13.48
C VAL A 72 -20.43 -20.96 -13.59
N LYS A 73 -20.92 -21.50 -12.47
CA LYS A 73 -21.62 -22.78 -12.44
C LYS A 73 -22.99 -22.73 -13.16
N ALA A 74 -23.78 -21.70 -12.95
CA ALA A 74 -25.09 -21.53 -13.54
C ALA A 74 -25.05 -21.50 -15.08
N PHE A 75 -23.98 -20.86 -15.64
CA PHE A 75 -23.79 -20.80 -17.10
C PHE A 75 -22.85 -21.89 -17.65
N SER A 76 -22.41 -22.86 -16.81
CA SER A 76 -21.47 -23.92 -17.20
C SER A 76 -20.19 -23.42 -17.86
N ARG A 77 -19.65 -22.28 -17.37
CA ARG A 77 -18.48 -21.60 -17.98
C ARG A 77 -17.15 -21.95 -17.30
N GLN A 78 -17.07 -23.04 -16.54
CA GLN A 78 -15.86 -23.44 -15.81
C GLN A 78 -14.64 -23.56 -16.71
N GLN A 79 -14.79 -24.19 -17.89
CA GLN A 79 -13.68 -24.37 -18.82
C GLN A 79 -13.17 -23.05 -19.40
N TYR A 80 -14.06 -22.09 -19.63
CA TYR A 80 -13.69 -20.74 -20.08
C TYR A 80 -12.87 -20.01 -19.03
N GLU A 81 -13.32 -20.04 -17.77
CA GLU A 81 -12.62 -19.38 -16.68
C GLU A 81 -11.27 -20.05 -16.36
N MET A 82 -11.18 -21.37 -16.45
CA MET A 82 -9.90 -22.08 -16.34
C MET A 82 -8.91 -21.64 -17.43
N THR A 83 -9.37 -21.55 -18.68
CA THR A 83 -8.51 -21.09 -19.79
C THR A 83 -8.05 -19.65 -19.60
N LYS A 84 -8.93 -18.77 -19.09
CA LYS A 84 -8.58 -17.38 -18.74
C LYS A 84 -7.51 -17.36 -17.65
N PHE A 85 -7.69 -18.12 -16.58
CA PHE A 85 -6.73 -18.24 -15.47
C PHE A 85 -5.37 -18.78 -15.94
N ASP A 86 -5.34 -19.83 -16.74
CA ASP A 86 -4.12 -20.44 -17.28
C ASP A 86 -3.35 -19.45 -18.16
N ARG A 87 -4.05 -18.65 -18.97
CA ARG A 87 -3.44 -17.58 -19.76
C ARG A 87 -2.78 -16.52 -18.88
N ASP A 88 -3.51 -16.03 -17.87
CA ASP A 88 -3.02 -15.00 -16.97
C ASP A 88 -1.83 -15.51 -16.14
N ASN A 89 -1.91 -16.77 -15.68
CA ASN A 89 -0.82 -17.47 -15.00
C ASN A 89 0.41 -17.65 -15.89
N TRP A 90 0.22 -17.98 -17.17
CA TRP A 90 1.31 -18.08 -18.13
C TRP A 90 2.00 -16.72 -18.38
N GLU A 91 1.22 -15.65 -18.50
CA GLU A 91 1.78 -14.30 -18.63
C GLU A 91 2.63 -13.91 -17.40
N LYS A 92 2.12 -14.18 -16.18
CA LYS A 92 2.90 -14.00 -14.94
C LYS A 92 4.18 -14.83 -14.95
N PHE A 93 4.10 -16.11 -15.34
CA PHE A 93 5.26 -16.99 -15.42
C PHE A 93 6.34 -16.44 -16.36
N VAL A 94 5.96 -16.00 -17.57
CA VAL A 94 6.90 -15.44 -18.56
C VAL A 94 7.61 -14.19 -18.02
N ARG A 95 6.88 -13.30 -17.34
CA ARG A 95 7.47 -12.10 -16.71
C ARG A 95 8.37 -12.47 -15.52
N GLY A 96 7.96 -13.41 -14.70
CA GLY A 96 8.75 -13.94 -13.58
C GLY A 96 10.05 -14.62 -14.04
N LYS A 97 9.98 -15.44 -15.09
CA LYS A 97 11.16 -16.05 -15.73
C LYS A 97 12.17 -14.99 -16.20
N LYS A 98 11.68 -13.94 -16.89
CA LYS A 98 12.55 -12.84 -17.34
C LYS A 98 13.22 -12.15 -16.15
N LEU A 99 12.46 -11.83 -15.13
CA LEU A 99 12.97 -11.20 -13.89
C LEU A 99 14.05 -12.06 -13.23
N LEU A 100 13.78 -13.36 -13.09
CA LEU A 100 14.73 -14.33 -12.50
C LEU A 100 16.03 -14.41 -13.31
N LEU A 101 15.95 -14.47 -14.65
CA LEU A 101 17.14 -14.50 -15.51
C LEU A 101 17.97 -13.23 -15.36
N MET A 102 17.33 -12.06 -15.29
CA MET A 102 18.05 -10.79 -15.06
C MET A 102 18.77 -10.77 -13.72
N HIS A 103 18.13 -11.25 -12.67
CA HIS A 103 18.78 -11.41 -11.35
C HIS A 103 19.92 -12.43 -11.37
N SER A 104 19.73 -13.56 -12.05
CA SER A 104 20.73 -14.63 -12.13
C SER A 104 21.97 -14.22 -12.90
N LEU A 105 21.86 -13.31 -13.86
CA LEU A 105 23.01 -12.81 -14.63
C LEU A 105 23.77 -11.69 -13.90
N PHE A 106 23.08 -10.91 -13.10
CA PHE A 106 23.70 -9.78 -12.39
C PHE A 106 24.83 -10.20 -11.46
N TRP A 107 24.57 -11.23 -10.62
CA TRP A 107 25.53 -11.63 -9.59
C TRP A 107 26.84 -12.19 -10.17
N PRO A 108 26.83 -13.16 -11.11
CA PRO A 108 28.08 -13.66 -11.70
C PRO A 108 28.85 -12.58 -12.44
N LEU A 109 28.16 -11.71 -13.21
CA LEU A 109 28.83 -10.64 -13.93
C LEU A 109 29.51 -9.64 -12.98
N SER A 110 28.82 -9.26 -11.93
CA SER A 110 29.36 -8.39 -10.88
C SER A 110 30.52 -9.05 -10.13
N ASP A 111 30.43 -10.37 -9.85
CA ASP A 111 31.51 -11.13 -9.18
C ASP A 111 32.75 -11.24 -10.05
N ILE A 112 32.61 -11.46 -11.35
CA ILE A 112 33.75 -11.47 -12.31
C ILE A 112 34.44 -10.11 -12.33
N LEU A 113 33.69 -9.01 -12.43
CA LEU A 113 34.26 -7.65 -12.44
C LEU A 113 34.99 -7.33 -11.12
N CYS A 114 34.36 -7.60 -9.98
CA CYS A 114 34.95 -7.35 -8.67
C CYS A 114 36.13 -8.28 -8.42
N GLY A 115 36.06 -9.54 -8.82
CA GLY A 115 37.13 -10.50 -8.71
C GLY A 115 38.36 -10.15 -9.54
N ALA A 116 38.15 -9.72 -10.78
CA ALA A 116 39.20 -9.21 -11.67
C ALA A 116 39.93 -8.00 -11.08
N GLN A 117 39.18 -7.06 -10.52
CA GLN A 117 39.72 -5.89 -9.81
C GLN A 117 40.57 -6.30 -8.59
N LEU A 118 40.08 -7.23 -7.78
CA LEU A 118 40.79 -7.76 -6.61
C LEU A 118 42.11 -8.43 -7.00
N LEU A 119 42.07 -9.31 -8.01
CA LEU A 119 43.25 -10.01 -8.52
C LEU A 119 44.26 -9.01 -9.09
N ALA A 120 43.83 -8.03 -9.87
CA ALA A 120 44.72 -6.99 -10.40
C ALA A 120 45.35 -6.17 -9.27
N GLY A 121 44.58 -5.79 -8.24
CA GLY A 121 45.10 -5.11 -7.08
C GLY A 121 46.13 -5.92 -6.28
N TYR A 122 45.85 -7.19 -6.03
CA TYR A 122 46.77 -8.10 -5.36
C TYR A 122 48.06 -8.32 -6.14
N LEU A 123 47.94 -8.50 -7.46
CA LEU A 123 49.11 -8.66 -8.31
C LEU A 123 50.02 -7.45 -8.29
N VAL A 124 49.46 -6.24 -8.45
CA VAL A 124 50.20 -4.98 -8.42
C VAL A 124 50.87 -4.79 -7.03
N ALA A 125 50.11 -5.02 -5.96
CA ALA A 125 50.65 -4.89 -4.60
C ALA A 125 51.77 -5.91 -4.32
N ALA A 126 51.66 -7.16 -4.79
CA ALA A 126 52.67 -8.18 -4.69
C ALA A 126 53.94 -7.78 -5.47
N LEU A 127 53.79 -7.32 -6.71
CA LEU A 127 54.94 -6.84 -7.50
C LEU A 127 55.67 -5.66 -6.82
N MET A 128 54.93 -4.72 -6.24
CA MET A 128 55.52 -3.62 -5.47
C MET A 128 56.25 -4.09 -4.21
N ALA A 129 55.73 -5.12 -3.55
CA ALA A 129 56.43 -5.73 -2.39
C ALA A 129 57.71 -6.46 -2.81
N ILE A 130 57.70 -7.18 -3.92
CA ILE A 130 58.87 -7.85 -4.47
C ILE A 130 59.96 -6.85 -4.88
N HIS A 131 59.56 -5.73 -5.48
CA HIS A 131 60.51 -4.66 -5.87
C HIS A 131 60.99 -3.80 -4.68
N GLY A 132 60.42 -4.01 -3.49
CA GLY A 132 60.77 -3.23 -2.31
C GLY A 132 60.12 -1.87 -2.20
N ASP A 133 59.14 -1.52 -3.08
CA ASP A 133 58.41 -0.27 -3.05
C ASP A 133 57.46 -0.17 -1.84
N ILE A 134 57.02 -1.31 -1.32
CA ILE A 134 56.22 -1.45 -0.11
C ILE A 134 56.70 -2.59 0.77
N SER A 135 56.41 -2.53 2.07
CA SER A 135 56.71 -3.63 2.98
C SER A 135 55.72 -4.80 2.82
N VAL A 136 56.11 -6.00 3.22
CA VAL A 136 55.20 -7.17 3.30
C VAL A 136 54.00 -6.87 4.23
N GLY A 137 54.23 -6.14 5.32
CA GLY A 137 53.16 -5.68 6.22
C GLY A 137 52.13 -4.77 5.51
N THR A 138 52.63 -3.86 4.66
CA THR A 138 51.72 -3.00 3.82
C THR A 138 50.91 -3.83 2.82
N TYR A 139 51.54 -4.85 2.18
CA TYR A 139 50.85 -5.80 1.31
C TYR A 139 49.72 -6.55 2.04
N LEU A 140 49.98 -7.09 3.21
CA LEU A 140 48.98 -7.80 4.00
C LEU A 140 47.85 -6.90 4.47
N ALA A 141 48.18 -5.69 4.93
CA ALA A 141 47.16 -4.68 5.30
C ALA A 141 46.27 -4.28 4.10
N TYR A 142 46.86 -4.04 2.93
CA TYR A 142 46.15 -3.75 1.69
C TYR A 142 45.20 -4.89 1.32
N SER A 143 45.69 -6.14 1.35
CA SER A 143 44.91 -7.33 0.98
C SER A 143 43.68 -7.51 1.88
N GLY A 144 43.78 -7.19 3.18
CA GLY A 144 42.65 -7.24 4.09
C GLY A 144 41.66 -6.11 3.92
N MET A 145 42.11 -4.92 3.47
CA MET A 145 41.28 -3.72 3.43
C MET A 145 40.53 -3.52 2.08
N VAL A 146 41.12 -3.97 0.96
CA VAL A 146 40.56 -3.75 -0.38
C VAL A 146 39.16 -4.37 -0.56
N ILE A 147 38.91 -5.46 0.15
CA ILE A 147 37.58 -6.13 0.15
C ILE A 147 36.48 -5.22 0.66
N TYR A 148 36.78 -4.40 1.68
CA TYR A 148 35.81 -3.47 2.26
C TYR A 148 35.50 -2.25 1.37
N ILE A 149 36.27 -2.05 0.29
CA ILE A 149 35.98 -1.05 -0.74
C ILE A 149 35.04 -1.61 -1.81
N ILE A 150 35.42 -2.78 -2.37
CA ILE A 150 34.80 -3.30 -3.59
C ILE A 150 33.41 -3.88 -3.34
N TYR A 151 33.27 -4.77 -2.34
CA TYR A 151 32.01 -5.48 -2.11
C TYR A 151 30.83 -4.61 -1.67
N PRO A 152 30.98 -3.63 -0.78
CA PRO A 152 29.87 -2.74 -0.41
C PRO A 152 29.37 -1.89 -1.58
N LEU A 153 30.27 -1.43 -2.45
CA LEU A 153 29.91 -0.57 -3.58
C LEU A 153 29.08 -1.30 -4.63
N ARG A 154 29.29 -2.60 -4.82
CA ARG A 154 28.47 -3.43 -5.70
C ARG A 154 26.98 -3.36 -5.35
N ASN A 155 26.63 -3.30 -4.07
CA ASN A 155 25.26 -3.23 -3.59
C ASN A 155 24.67 -1.81 -3.66
N LEU A 156 25.48 -0.78 -3.87
CA LEU A 156 25.02 0.60 -3.82
C LEU A 156 23.99 0.90 -4.92
N GLY A 157 24.20 0.40 -6.15
CA GLY A 157 23.24 0.56 -7.25
C GLY A 157 21.85 0.00 -6.91
N ARG A 158 21.80 -1.20 -6.33
CA ARG A 158 20.56 -1.82 -5.85
C ARG A 158 19.87 -0.95 -4.79
N ILE A 159 20.63 -0.45 -3.82
CA ILE A 159 20.09 0.36 -2.73
C ILE A 159 19.56 1.68 -3.24
N ILE A 160 20.22 2.32 -4.22
CA ILE A 160 19.73 3.57 -4.85
C ILE A 160 18.35 3.35 -5.47
N VAL A 161 18.19 2.28 -6.28
CA VAL A 161 16.91 1.97 -6.92
C VAL A 161 15.84 1.61 -5.87
N GLN A 162 16.16 0.79 -4.88
CA GLN A 162 15.24 0.42 -3.81
C GLN A 162 14.80 1.64 -2.97
N THR A 163 15.72 2.57 -2.71
CA THR A 163 15.39 3.82 -1.99
C THR A 163 14.44 4.68 -2.81
N SER A 164 14.67 4.80 -4.13
CA SER A 164 13.77 5.54 -5.03
C SER A 164 12.36 4.95 -5.03
N THR A 165 12.25 3.61 -5.17
CA THR A 165 10.95 2.90 -5.10
C THR A 165 10.30 3.07 -3.71
N GLY A 166 11.10 3.01 -2.65
CA GLY A 166 10.63 3.25 -1.27
C GLY A 166 10.05 4.66 -1.06
N LEU A 167 10.67 5.68 -1.65
CA LEU A 167 10.16 7.06 -1.58
C LEU A 167 8.81 7.22 -2.28
N VAL A 168 8.61 6.56 -3.44
CA VAL A 168 7.33 6.55 -4.15
C VAL A 168 6.25 5.86 -3.29
N SER A 169 6.59 4.70 -2.72
CA SER A 169 5.67 3.97 -1.83
C SER A 169 5.33 4.76 -0.58
N TYR A 170 6.33 5.46 0.00
CA TYR A 170 6.12 6.36 1.14
C TYR A 170 5.14 7.49 0.78
N GLY A 171 5.28 8.10 -0.41
CA GLY A 171 4.34 9.11 -0.90
C GLY A 171 2.89 8.60 -0.89
N ARG A 172 2.65 7.42 -1.48
CA ARG A 172 1.31 6.81 -1.52
C ARG A 172 0.73 6.53 -0.13
N VAL A 173 1.55 6.04 0.79
CA VAL A 173 1.13 5.84 2.19
C VAL A 173 0.81 7.17 2.86
N MET A 174 1.63 8.19 2.62
CA MET A 174 1.39 9.53 3.18
C MET A 174 0.15 10.21 2.61
N ASP A 175 -0.22 9.94 1.35
CA ASP A 175 -1.47 10.42 0.77
C ASP A 175 -2.68 9.87 1.54
N ILE A 176 -2.66 8.55 1.86
CA ILE A 176 -3.71 7.92 2.70
C ILE A 176 -3.70 8.50 4.12
N ILE A 177 -2.53 8.67 4.73
CA ILE A 177 -2.42 9.19 6.10
C ILE A 177 -2.89 10.65 6.21
N LYS A 178 -2.64 11.44 5.15
CA LYS A 178 -3.04 12.86 5.08
C LYS A 178 -4.51 13.05 4.71
N GLU A 179 -5.20 11.99 4.25
CA GLU A 179 -6.62 12.06 3.95
C GLU A 179 -7.39 12.53 5.19
N LYS A 180 -8.28 13.47 4.97
CA LYS A 180 -9.07 14.04 6.06
C LYS A 180 -9.96 12.97 6.67
N ARG A 181 -9.76 12.74 7.95
CA ARG A 181 -10.65 11.85 8.71
C ARG A 181 -12.04 12.47 8.81
N GLU A 182 -13.04 11.61 8.78
CA GLU A 182 -14.40 12.03 9.07
C GLU A 182 -14.48 12.68 10.47
N PRO A 183 -15.01 13.89 10.60
CA PRO A 183 -15.13 14.57 11.89
C PRO A 183 -16.27 13.96 12.70
N LEU A 184 -15.97 13.00 13.59
CA LEU A 184 -16.96 12.26 14.36
C LEU A 184 -17.54 13.06 15.53
N ASP A 185 -16.75 13.96 16.10
CA ASP A 185 -17.11 14.71 17.32
C ASP A 185 -17.52 16.17 17.02
N GLU A 186 -17.56 16.57 15.74
CA GLU A 186 -18.04 17.91 15.35
C GLU A 186 -19.56 18.01 15.46
N GLY A 187 -20.01 19.01 16.21
CA GLY A 187 -21.40 19.35 16.47
C GLY A 187 -21.51 20.16 17.77
N ASP A 188 -22.49 21.04 17.84
CA ASP A 188 -22.73 21.93 18.99
C ASP A 188 -23.95 21.52 19.83
N HIS A 189 -24.67 20.47 19.39
CA HIS A 189 -25.88 20.02 20.07
C HIS A 189 -25.73 18.58 20.59
N LEU A 190 -25.65 18.45 21.92
CA LEU A 190 -25.73 17.17 22.64
C LEU A 190 -26.97 17.22 23.54
N PRO A 191 -28.06 16.49 23.21
CA PRO A 191 -29.25 16.45 24.03
C PRO A 191 -28.94 15.90 25.43
N SER A 192 -29.56 16.48 26.45
CA SER A 192 -29.58 15.94 27.82
C SER A 192 -30.54 14.76 27.97
N ASP A 193 -31.57 14.74 27.13
CA ASP A 193 -32.63 13.74 27.16
C ASP A 193 -32.45 12.72 26.02
N ALA A 194 -33.10 11.57 26.17
CA ALA A 194 -33.11 10.55 25.09
C ALA A 194 -33.80 11.09 23.84
N VAL A 195 -33.26 10.75 22.67
CA VAL A 195 -33.84 11.09 21.38
C VAL A 195 -35.24 10.49 21.27
N LYS A 196 -36.25 11.32 20.92
CA LYS A 196 -37.65 10.89 20.76
C LYS A 196 -37.89 10.26 19.40
N GLY A 197 -37.08 10.64 18.40
CA GLY A 197 -37.15 10.12 17.02
C GLY A 197 -38.16 10.83 16.15
N HIS A 198 -38.43 12.09 16.38
CA HIS A 198 -39.20 12.95 15.46
C HIS A 198 -38.27 13.40 14.33
N ILE A 199 -38.52 12.95 13.10
CA ILE A 199 -37.67 13.23 11.94
C ILE A 199 -38.46 14.04 10.93
N LYS A 200 -37.87 15.13 10.42
CA LYS A 200 -38.47 15.94 9.39
C LYS A 200 -37.47 16.25 8.29
N PHE A 201 -37.84 15.96 7.05
CA PHE A 201 -37.13 16.35 5.85
C PHE A 201 -37.81 17.59 5.28
N GLU A 202 -37.03 18.63 4.97
CA GLU A 202 -37.49 19.89 4.41
C GLU A 202 -36.69 20.23 3.16
N ASP A 203 -37.29 20.09 2.00
CA ASP A 203 -36.77 20.45 0.66
C ASP A 203 -35.38 19.88 0.39
N ILE A 204 -35.16 18.58 0.75
CA ILE A 204 -33.89 17.91 0.62
C ILE A 204 -33.56 17.61 -0.82
N THR A 205 -32.41 18.13 -1.26
CA THR A 205 -31.75 17.77 -2.51
C THR A 205 -30.41 17.15 -2.24
N PHE A 206 -30.08 16.09 -2.95
CA PHE A 206 -28.79 15.40 -2.82
C PHE A 206 -28.24 14.90 -4.15
N GLU A 207 -26.94 15.07 -4.36
CA GLU A 207 -26.18 14.64 -5.52
C GLU A 207 -24.94 13.89 -5.07
N TYR A 208 -24.63 12.74 -5.71
CA TYR A 208 -23.33 12.07 -5.50
C TYR A 208 -22.20 12.77 -6.26
N GLU A 209 -22.50 13.25 -7.46
CA GLU A 209 -21.61 14.06 -8.28
C GLU A 209 -22.35 15.33 -8.73
N PRO A 210 -21.64 16.42 -9.00
CA PRO A 210 -22.29 17.66 -9.49
C PRO A 210 -23.13 17.41 -10.73
N ASN A 211 -24.41 17.86 -10.70
CA ASN A 211 -25.45 17.68 -11.73
C ASN A 211 -26.00 16.24 -11.87
N ASP A 212 -25.76 15.34 -10.92
CA ASP A 212 -26.41 14.03 -10.86
C ASP A 212 -27.43 14.00 -9.71
N HIS A 213 -28.59 14.63 -9.94
CA HIS A 213 -29.66 14.79 -8.95
C HIS A 213 -30.26 13.41 -8.59
N THR A 214 -29.81 12.86 -7.49
CA THR A 214 -30.31 11.58 -6.96
C THR A 214 -31.59 11.78 -6.14
N LEU A 215 -31.70 12.88 -5.40
CA LEU A 215 -32.89 13.29 -4.65
C LEU A 215 -33.16 14.75 -4.93
N GLU A 216 -34.42 15.11 -5.19
CA GLU A 216 -34.89 16.49 -5.45
C GLU A 216 -36.13 16.79 -4.63
N ASP A 217 -36.10 17.93 -3.90
CA ASP A 217 -37.25 18.53 -3.18
C ASP A 217 -38.00 17.56 -2.27
N ILE A 218 -37.28 16.67 -1.55
CA ILE A 218 -37.89 15.67 -0.69
C ILE A 218 -38.32 16.31 0.63
N THR A 219 -39.64 16.34 0.85
CA THR A 219 -40.27 16.89 2.06
C THR A 219 -41.23 15.88 2.65
N PHE A 220 -41.03 15.45 3.90
CA PHE A 220 -41.95 14.62 4.67
C PHE A 220 -41.57 14.65 6.16
N GLU A 221 -42.49 14.13 7.00
CA GLU A 221 -42.34 14.11 8.46
C GLU A 221 -42.64 12.71 9.00
N VAL A 222 -41.85 12.26 9.98
CA VAL A 222 -42.01 10.99 10.70
C VAL A 222 -42.14 11.29 12.19
N LYS A 223 -43.31 10.99 12.77
CA LYS A 223 -43.54 11.19 14.19
C LYS A 223 -42.92 10.10 15.06
N PRO A 224 -42.62 10.38 16.32
CA PRO A 224 -42.10 9.35 17.26
C PRO A 224 -42.98 8.10 17.26
N GLY A 225 -42.36 6.92 17.17
CA GLY A 225 -43.04 5.63 17.15
C GLY A 225 -43.73 5.26 15.82
N GLN A 226 -43.67 6.12 14.83
CA GLN A 226 -44.26 5.87 13.50
C GLN A 226 -43.35 5.00 12.66
N ALA A 227 -43.90 4.00 11.99
CA ALA A 227 -43.22 3.26 10.91
C ALA A 227 -43.61 3.83 9.55
N ILE A 228 -42.65 4.05 8.69
CA ILE A 228 -42.86 4.46 7.30
C ILE A 228 -42.25 3.45 6.33
N ALA A 229 -42.87 3.34 5.13
CA ALA A 229 -42.33 2.55 4.04
C ALA A 229 -41.97 3.46 2.88
N LEU A 230 -40.77 3.34 2.34
CA LEU A 230 -40.31 3.99 1.13
C LEU A 230 -40.53 3.06 -0.06
N LEU A 231 -41.41 3.41 -0.98
CA LEU A 231 -41.73 2.63 -2.17
C LEU A 231 -41.19 3.30 -3.43
N GLY A 232 -40.72 2.51 -4.37
CA GLY A 232 -40.19 2.99 -5.65
C GLY A 232 -39.36 1.95 -6.36
N SER A 233 -39.03 2.19 -7.62
CA SER A 233 -38.18 1.34 -8.46
C SER A 233 -36.74 1.27 -7.93
N THR A 234 -35.95 0.32 -8.39
CA THR A 234 -34.50 0.29 -8.15
C THR A 234 -33.88 1.57 -8.73
N GLY A 235 -33.00 2.20 -7.98
CA GLY A 235 -32.36 3.47 -8.39
C GLY A 235 -33.15 4.74 -8.04
N SER A 236 -34.35 4.66 -7.42
CA SER A 236 -35.16 5.85 -7.04
C SER A 236 -34.67 6.58 -5.78
N GLY A 237 -33.47 6.35 -5.29
CA GLY A 237 -32.87 7.08 -4.17
C GLY A 237 -33.29 6.64 -2.76
N LYS A 238 -34.07 5.53 -2.58
CA LYS A 238 -34.52 5.07 -1.24
C LYS A 238 -33.38 4.82 -0.26
N SER A 239 -32.38 4.07 -0.68
CA SER A 239 -31.21 3.79 0.17
C SER A 239 -30.38 5.05 0.42
N THR A 240 -30.28 5.93 -0.55
CA THR A 240 -29.64 7.23 -0.42
C THR A 240 -30.31 8.05 0.67
N LEU A 241 -31.65 8.16 0.64
CA LEU A 241 -32.43 8.90 1.61
C LEU A 241 -32.20 8.39 3.05
N VAL A 242 -32.19 7.05 3.23
CA VAL A 242 -31.91 6.43 4.54
C VAL A 242 -30.49 6.71 4.99
N ASN A 243 -29.53 6.71 4.08
CA ASN A 243 -28.11 6.95 4.37
C ASN A 243 -27.77 8.41 4.72
N LEU A 244 -28.66 9.35 4.45
CA LEU A 244 -28.52 10.73 4.92
C LEU A 244 -28.74 10.85 6.43
N LEU A 245 -29.55 9.99 7.06
CA LEU A 245 -29.83 10.05 8.49
C LEU A 245 -28.59 9.82 9.37
N PRO A 246 -27.75 8.77 9.14
CA PRO A 246 -26.50 8.58 9.88
C PRO A 246 -25.38 9.50 9.41
N ARG A 247 -25.68 10.43 8.47
CA ARG A 247 -24.73 11.34 7.85
C ARG A 247 -23.54 10.60 7.23
N PHE A 248 -23.84 9.54 6.45
CA PHE A 248 -22.84 8.92 5.58
C PHE A 248 -22.52 9.82 4.40
N PHE A 249 -23.50 10.64 4.01
CA PHE A 249 -23.39 11.70 3.02
C PHE A 249 -24.03 12.96 3.58
N GLU A 250 -23.54 14.13 3.16
CA GLU A 250 -24.16 15.42 3.46
C GLU A 250 -25.09 15.81 2.31
N TYR A 251 -26.29 16.26 2.61
CA TYR A 251 -27.23 16.75 1.59
C TYR A 251 -26.75 18.07 0.97
N THR A 252 -27.10 18.30 -0.28
CA THR A 252 -26.68 19.47 -1.06
C THR A 252 -27.48 20.74 -0.66
N SER A 253 -28.78 20.59 -0.43
CA SER A 253 -29.66 21.67 0.03
C SER A 253 -30.81 21.12 0.87
N GLY A 254 -31.55 22.02 1.54
CA GLY A 254 -32.65 21.69 2.45
C GLY A 254 -32.18 21.49 3.88
N LYS A 255 -33.02 20.86 4.72
CA LYS A 255 -32.73 20.55 6.12
C LYS A 255 -33.32 19.21 6.55
N ILE A 256 -32.57 18.43 7.31
CA ILE A 256 -33.09 17.27 8.04
C ILE A 256 -33.07 17.62 9.52
N LEU A 257 -34.23 17.52 10.16
CA LEU A 257 -34.36 17.79 11.58
C LEU A 257 -34.57 16.47 12.35
N LEU A 258 -33.92 16.34 13.47
CA LEU A 258 -34.16 15.28 14.47
C LEU A 258 -34.56 15.97 15.78
N ASP A 259 -35.77 15.66 16.27
CA ASP A 259 -36.37 16.29 17.45
C ASP A 259 -36.37 17.86 17.37
N GLY A 260 -36.54 18.41 16.17
CA GLY A 260 -36.58 19.84 15.91
C GLY A 260 -35.20 20.53 15.77
N VAL A 261 -34.10 19.79 15.91
CA VAL A 261 -32.73 20.29 15.73
C VAL A 261 -32.15 19.75 14.44
N GLU A 262 -31.46 20.60 13.69
CA GLU A 262 -30.84 20.22 12.42
C GLU A 262 -29.78 19.16 12.59
N LEU A 263 -29.79 18.14 11.74
CA LEU A 263 -28.99 16.92 11.87
C LEU A 263 -27.47 17.20 11.87
N ASN A 264 -27.03 18.23 11.15
CA ASN A 264 -25.62 18.62 11.07
C ASN A 264 -25.08 19.21 12.39
N ARG A 265 -25.96 19.63 13.31
CA ARG A 265 -25.59 20.13 14.63
C ARG A 265 -25.26 19.02 15.64
N TYR A 266 -25.72 17.78 15.37
CA TYR A 266 -25.36 16.63 16.21
C TYR A 266 -23.97 16.11 15.86
N PRO A 267 -23.10 15.78 16.82
CA PRO A 267 -21.90 15.01 16.56
C PRO A 267 -22.25 13.69 15.88
N ARG A 268 -21.56 13.35 14.76
CA ARG A 268 -21.83 12.10 14.02
C ARG A 268 -21.76 10.86 14.91
N LYS A 269 -20.80 10.82 15.83
CA LYS A 269 -20.67 9.74 16.81
C LYS A 269 -21.92 9.56 17.66
N TYR A 270 -22.44 10.66 18.22
CA TYR A 270 -23.68 10.65 19.00
C TYR A 270 -24.85 10.18 18.15
N LEU A 271 -25.03 10.80 17.00
CA LEU A 271 -26.13 10.51 16.07
C LEU A 271 -26.19 9.02 15.68
N ARG A 272 -25.04 8.45 15.30
CA ARG A 272 -24.95 7.04 14.90
C ARG A 272 -25.16 6.05 16.05
N GLN A 273 -24.99 6.47 17.28
CA GLN A 273 -25.35 5.67 18.46
C GLN A 273 -26.87 5.62 18.69
N GLN A 274 -27.63 6.54 18.13
CA GLN A 274 -29.09 6.58 18.24
C GLN A 274 -29.78 5.85 17.08
N ILE A 275 -29.05 5.45 16.03
CA ILE A 275 -29.60 4.86 14.81
C ILE A 275 -29.12 3.42 14.65
N GLY A 276 -30.06 2.49 14.60
CA GLY A 276 -29.80 1.11 14.18
C GLY A 276 -30.07 0.93 12.70
N ILE A 277 -29.15 0.28 11.99
CA ILE A 277 -29.27 -0.03 10.56
C ILE A 277 -29.26 -1.53 10.34
N VAL A 278 -30.20 -2.02 9.53
CA VAL A 278 -30.20 -3.40 9.05
C VAL A 278 -29.97 -3.36 7.55
N GLU A 279 -28.79 -3.82 7.13
CA GLU A 279 -28.43 -3.84 5.72
C GLU A 279 -29.13 -4.96 4.95
N GLN A 280 -29.32 -4.76 3.67
CA GLN A 280 -29.92 -5.74 2.77
C GLN A 280 -29.02 -6.98 2.58
N GLU A 281 -27.70 -6.74 2.53
CA GLU A 281 -26.66 -7.79 2.56
C GLU A 281 -25.87 -7.66 3.86
N PRO A 282 -26.17 -8.47 4.89
CA PRO A 282 -25.50 -8.38 6.17
C PRO A 282 -24.02 -8.77 6.04
N PHE A 283 -23.14 -7.92 6.57
CA PHE A 283 -21.71 -8.20 6.63
C PHE A 283 -21.34 -8.74 8.01
N LEU A 284 -20.63 -9.85 8.05
CA LEU A 284 -20.09 -10.41 9.28
C LEU A 284 -18.57 -10.28 9.29
N PHE A 285 -18.05 -9.71 10.36
CA PHE A 285 -16.60 -9.68 10.60
C PHE A 285 -16.08 -11.09 10.90
N SER A 286 -14.82 -11.37 10.56
CA SER A 286 -14.14 -12.62 10.89
C SER A 286 -13.84 -12.70 12.40
N ARG A 287 -14.89 -12.79 13.21
CA ARG A 287 -14.91 -12.83 14.66
C ARG A 287 -15.97 -13.82 15.13
N SER A 288 -16.07 -14.05 16.45
CA SER A 288 -17.13 -14.89 17.02
C SER A 288 -18.52 -14.28 16.76
N ILE A 289 -19.55 -15.12 16.82
CA ILE A 289 -20.96 -14.66 16.72
C ILE A 289 -21.26 -13.61 17.80
N ARG A 290 -20.82 -13.83 19.03
CA ARG A 290 -20.98 -12.88 20.13
C ARG A 290 -20.37 -11.52 19.80
N GLU A 291 -19.15 -11.49 19.30
CA GLU A 291 -18.46 -10.23 18.93
C GLU A 291 -19.14 -9.51 17.76
N ASN A 292 -19.75 -10.25 16.83
CA ASN A 292 -20.55 -9.65 15.77
C ASN A 292 -21.86 -9.04 16.30
N ILE A 293 -22.55 -9.72 17.22
CA ILE A 293 -23.79 -9.22 17.83
C ILE A 293 -23.50 -7.96 18.67
N THR A 294 -22.41 -7.96 19.44
CA THR A 294 -22.10 -6.87 20.38
C THR A 294 -21.30 -5.73 19.73
N TYR A 295 -20.97 -5.84 18.44
CA TYR A 295 -20.08 -4.89 17.74
C TYR A 295 -20.54 -3.44 17.85
N GLY A 296 -21.85 -3.18 17.71
CA GLY A 296 -22.40 -1.82 17.72
C GLY A 296 -22.63 -1.23 19.12
N VAL A 297 -22.50 -2.02 20.18
CA VAL A 297 -22.90 -1.58 21.54
C VAL A 297 -21.88 -0.65 22.19
N GLY A 298 -20.59 -0.76 21.82
CA GLY A 298 -19.51 0.14 22.31
C GLY A 298 -19.17 0.01 23.81
N ARG A 299 -19.70 -1.01 24.52
CA ARG A 299 -19.42 -1.35 25.92
C ARG A 299 -19.35 -2.86 26.11
N GLU A 300 -18.87 -3.29 27.23
CA GLU A 300 -19.00 -4.70 27.62
C GLU A 300 -20.46 -5.11 27.79
N VAL A 301 -20.83 -6.27 27.27
CA VAL A 301 -22.18 -6.81 27.27
C VAL A 301 -22.18 -8.16 27.98
N SER A 302 -23.09 -8.33 28.92
CA SER A 302 -23.24 -9.59 29.65
C SER A 302 -23.80 -10.73 28.79
N GLY A 303 -23.64 -11.99 29.20
CA GLY A 303 -24.21 -13.13 28.47
C GLY A 303 -25.72 -13.03 28.33
N ALA A 304 -26.41 -12.65 29.38
CA ALA A 304 -27.87 -12.51 29.43
C ALA A 304 -28.43 -11.38 28.54
N GLU A 305 -27.62 -10.38 28.22
CA GLU A 305 -28.03 -9.32 27.25
C GLU A 305 -27.88 -9.77 25.79
N VAL A 306 -27.06 -10.79 25.54
CA VAL A 306 -26.81 -11.31 24.17
C VAL A 306 -27.85 -12.38 23.80
N GLU A 307 -28.39 -13.11 24.77
CA GLU A 307 -29.45 -14.12 24.63
C GLU A 307 -30.85 -13.50 24.59
#